data_61f55dee97058670b26e76fe1c3ea894
#
_entry.id   61f55dee97058670b26e76fe1c3ea894
#
_cell.length_a   1.000
_cell.length_b   1.000
_cell.length_c   1.000
_cell.angle_alpha   90.00
_cell.angle_beta   90.00
_cell.angle_gamma   90.00
#
_symmetry.space_group_name_H-M   'P 1'
#
loop_
_entity.id
_entity.type
_entity.pdbx_description
1 polymer ?
#
loop_
_entity_poly.entity_id
_entity_poly.type
_entity_poly.pdbx_seq_one_letter_code
_entity_poly.pdbx_strand_id
1 'polypeptide(L)'
;MGICALLLPGTVTAQVTGNVTLLSDYRFRGESLTEGQPALQAGVNYDHPGGAFLGGLVSNVRIDPDVSGLSARVYAGYARPLDGRASWDAGIVTYAFPRPASGPSYDYAEAFLGASFETLSTRLYYTDNYFGGGTATYLEVNATRPIGERVFLVGHVGYLHLNQPREGLANVQSRGIIDMLAGVNVEVSGLTLGLSVVGSSAQQQSCPGGSGRCNTTAVLSLSHAF
;
A
#
# COMPACT_ATOMS: atom_id res chain seq x y z
N MET A 1 -3.94 -2.89 -2.24
CA MET A 1 -4.66 -3.18 -3.50
C MET A 1 -6.15 -3.04 -3.22
N GLY A 2 -6.80 -2.00 -3.76
CA GLY A 2 -8.25 -1.82 -3.65
C GLY A 2 -8.95 -2.61 -4.75
N ILE A 3 -9.87 -3.46 -4.39
CA ILE A 3 -10.74 -4.17 -5.33
C ILE A 3 -11.75 -3.13 -5.85
N CYS A 4 -11.71 -2.82 -7.13
CA CYS A 4 -12.73 -2.00 -7.80
C CYS A 4 -13.97 -2.89 -8.01
N ALA A 5 -14.99 -2.74 -7.18
CA ALA A 5 -16.28 -3.39 -7.38
C ALA A 5 -17.03 -2.71 -8.54
N LEU A 6 -17.43 -3.49 -9.52
CA LEU A 6 -18.32 -3.08 -10.62
C LEU A 6 -19.69 -2.71 -10.06
N LEU A 7 -20.06 -1.43 -10.13
CA LEU A 7 -21.35 -0.90 -9.72
C LEU A 7 -22.43 -1.31 -10.74
N LEU A 8 -23.29 -2.26 -10.37
CA LEU A 8 -24.62 -2.42 -10.97
C LEU A 8 -25.56 -1.35 -10.38
N PRO A 9 -26.53 -0.79 -11.16
CA PRO A 9 -27.51 0.15 -10.63
C PRO A 9 -28.54 -0.59 -9.76
N GLY A 10 -28.23 -0.77 -8.49
CA GLY A 10 -29.12 -1.22 -7.43
C GLY A 10 -29.14 -0.17 -6.32
N THR A 11 -30.13 -0.20 -5.47
CA THR A 11 -30.22 0.64 -4.26
C THR A 11 -28.87 0.64 -3.55
N VAL A 12 -28.16 1.78 -3.59
CA VAL A 12 -26.81 1.90 -3.03
C VAL A 12 -26.94 1.86 -1.51
N THR A 13 -26.75 0.69 -0.93
CA THR A 13 -26.63 0.52 0.52
C THR A 13 -25.17 0.68 0.91
N ALA A 14 -24.94 1.18 2.12
CA ALA A 14 -23.61 1.19 2.70
C ALA A 14 -23.01 -0.22 2.69
N GLN A 15 -21.79 -0.39 2.21
CA GLN A 15 -21.13 -1.67 2.11
C GLN A 15 -19.96 -1.76 3.08
N VAL A 16 -19.94 -2.82 3.87
CA VAL A 16 -18.77 -3.21 4.67
C VAL A 16 -18.13 -4.41 4.01
N THR A 17 -16.84 -4.35 3.78
CA THR A 17 -16.04 -5.46 3.24
C THR A 17 -14.85 -5.71 4.15
N GLY A 18 -14.50 -6.97 4.34
CA GLY A 18 -13.33 -7.37 5.10
C GLY A 18 -12.40 -8.22 4.24
N ASN A 19 -11.13 -8.26 4.61
CA ASN A 19 -10.16 -9.15 3.99
C ASN A 19 -9.11 -9.62 4.99
N VAL A 20 -8.61 -10.83 4.77
CA VAL A 20 -7.42 -11.36 5.44
C VAL A 20 -6.43 -11.79 4.37
N THR A 21 -5.16 -11.45 4.55
CA THR A 21 -4.10 -11.76 3.59
C THR A 21 -2.87 -12.29 4.31
N LEU A 22 -2.35 -13.42 3.85
CA LEU A 22 -1.04 -13.94 4.21
C LEU A 22 -0.06 -13.60 3.08
N LEU A 23 1.08 -13.01 3.43
CA LEU A 23 2.15 -12.62 2.52
C LEU A 23 3.43 -13.35 2.92
N SER A 24 4.26 -13.73 1.93
CA SER A 24 5.62 -14.21 2.23
C SER A 24 6.55 -13.08 2.69
N ASP A 25 6.25 -11.83 2.31
CA ASP A 25 6.98 -10.62 2.69
C ASP A 25 6.07 -9.39 2.51
N TYR A 26 5.94 -8.55 3.54
CA TYR A 26 5.15 -7.32 3.44
C TYR A 26 6.00 -6.20 2.83
N ARG A 27 5.68 -5.82 1.61
CA ARG A 27 6.33 -4.71 0.89
C ARG A 27 5.48 -3.45 0.92
N PHE A 28 6.12 -2.33 1.34
CA PHE A 28 5.54 -1.00 1.34
C PHE A 28 6.47 -0.06 0.56
N ARG A 29 6.00 0.47 -0.58
CA ARG A 29 6.80 1.31 -1.48
C ARG A 29 8.16 0.65 -1.84
N GLY A 30 8.10 -0.64 -2.17
CA GLY A 30 9.28 -1.44 -2.55
C GLY A 30 10.15 -1.92 -1.39
N GLU A 31 9.94 -1.43 -0.18
CA GLU A 31 10.69 -1.82 1.02
C GLU A 31 9.98 -2.92 1.82
N SER A 32 10.73 -3.90 2.32
CA SER A 32 10.20 -4.92 3.24
C SER A 32 9.97 -4.33 4.62
N LEU A 33 8.76 -4.42 5.13
CA LEU A 33 8.42 -4.11 6.52
C LEU A 33 8.45 -5.34 7.44
N THR A 34 8.86 -6.51 6.93
CA THR A 34 8.96 -7.75 7.72
C THR A 34 10.31 -8.45 7.60
N GLU A 35 11.33 -7.78 7.03
CA GLU A 35 12.67 -8.37 6.80
C GLU A 35 12.61 -9.67 5.98
N GLY A 36 11.71 -9.74 4.97
CA GLY A 36 11.51 -10.92 4.16
C GLY A 36 10.80 -12.07 4.90
N GLN A 37 10.23 -11.82 6.08
CA GLN A 37 9.47 -12.81 6.84
C GLN A 37 7.97 -12.70 6.52
N PRO A 38 7.20 -13.77 6.76
CA PRO A 38 5.76 -13.76 6.51
C PRO A 38 5.02 -12.68 7.29
N ALA A 39 3.99 -12.11 6.65
CA ALA A 39 3.05 -11.18 7.26
C ALA A 39 1.63 -11.70 7.17
N LEU A 40 0.88 -11.48 8.25
CA LEU A 40 -0.57 -11.63 8.30
C LEU A 40 -1.18 -10.24 8.36
N GLN A 41 -2.08 -9.95 7.42
CA GLN A 41 -2.79 -8.70 7.35
C GLN A 41 -4.30 -8.93 7.48
N ALA A 42 -4.98 -8.03 8.17
CA ALA A 42 -6.43 -7.99 8.21
C ALA A 42 -6.91 -6.57 7.94
N GLY A 43 -7.88 -6.42 7.07
CA GLY A 43 -8.43 -5.14 6.67
C GLY A 43 -9.95 -5.11 6.70
N VAL A 44 -10.50 -3.90 6.88
CA VAL A 44 -11.92 -3.61 6.80
C VAL A 44 -12.13 -2.30 6.07
N ASN A 45 -13.17 -2.23 5.24
CA ASN A 45 -13.58 -1.03 4.52
C ASN A 45 -15.08 -0.81 4.72
N TYR A 46 -15.45 0.45 4.78
CA TYR A 46 -16.81 0.94 4.77
C TYR A 46 -16.98 1.96 3.65
N ASP A 47 -17.87 1.69 2.73
CA ASP A 47 -18.20 2.58 1.61
C ASP A 47 -19.63 3.10 1.78
N HIS A 48 -19.77 4.41 1.93
CA HIS A 48 -21.05 5.09 2.04
C HIS A 48 -21.60 5.45 0.66
N PRO A 49 -22.93 5.28 0.40
CA PRO A 49 -23.54 5.62 -0.89
C PRO A 49 -23.29 7.05 -1.36
N GLY A 50 -23.12 7.99 -0.44
CA GLY A 50 -22.82 9.38 -0.72
C GLY A 50 -21.38 9.63 -1.20
N GLY A 51 -20.52 8.58 -1.25
CA GLY A 51 -19.13 8.66 -1.70
C GLY A 51 -18.11 8.77 -0.57
N ALA A 52 -18.52 8.95 0.69
CA ALA A 52 -17.58 8.89 1.81
C ALA A 52 -17.10 7.44 2.03
N PHE A 53 -15.83 7.25 2.36
CA PHE A 53 -15.29 5.96 2.70
C PHE A 53 -14.37 6.03 3.93
N LEU A 54 -14.30 4.92 4.63
CA LEU A 54 -13.41 4.72 5.79
C LEU A 54 -12.86 3.29 5.73
N GLY A 55 -11.60 3.11 6.07
CA GLY A 55 -11.04 1.77 6.16
C GLY A 55 -9.83 1.71 7.07
N GLY A 56 -9.43 0.48 7.34
CA GLY A 56 -8.26 0.20 8.14
C GLY A 56 -7.62 -1.13 7.78
N LEU A 57 -6.34 -1.24 8.07
CA LEU A 57 -5.56 -2.45 7.89
C LEU A 57 -4.57 -2.57 9.06
N VAL A 58 -4.45 -3.76 9.60
CA VAL A 58 -3.43 -4.13 10.57
C VAL A 58 -2.52 -5.21 9.99
N SER A 59 -1.24 -5.16 10.34
CA SER A 59 -0.24 -6.13 9.88
C SER A 59 0.84 -6.31 10.94
N ASN A 60 1.39 -7.51 11.06
CA ASN A 60 2.66 -7.64 11.76
C ASN A 60 3.78 -7.00 10.92
N VAL A 61 4.72 -6.37 11.60
CA VAL A 61 5.91 -5.75 11.00
C VAL A 61 7.15 -6.03 11.83
N ARG A 62 8.30 -5.95 11.17
CA ARG A 62 9.63 -5.93 11.76
C ARG A 62 10.46 -4.91 10.98
N ILE A 63 10.43 -3.67 11.44
CA ILE A 63 11.10 -2.55 10.75
C ILE A 63 12.57 -2.49 11.16
N ASP A 64 12.89 -2.95 12.36
CA ASP A 64 14.20 -2.92 12.99
C ASP A 64 14.24 -4.06 14.03
N PRO A 65 15.39 -4.62 14.43
CA PRO A 65 15.46 -5.61 15.50
C PRO A 65 14.69 -5.21 16.77
N ASP A 66 14.69 -3.91 17.09
CA ASP A 66 14.01 -3.34 18.26
C ASP A 66 12.59 -2.82 17.96
N VAL A 67 12.15 -2.82 16.70
CA VAL A 67 10.85 -2.29 16.24
C VAL A 67 10.07 -3.37 15.52
N SER A 68 9.56 -4.30 16.29
CA SER A 68 8.68 -5.38 15.81
C SER A 68 7.36 -5.38 16.57
N GLY A 69 6.29 -5.75 15.89
CA GLY A 69 4.94 -5.79 16.47
C GLY A 69 3.85 -5.61 15.43
N LEU A 70 2.77 -4.92 15.79
CA LEU A 70 1.67 -4.61 14.91
C LEU A 70 1.78 -3.17 14.39
N SER A 71 1.63 -3.00 13.09
CA SER A 71 1.35 -1.71 12.47
C SER A 71 -0.13 -1.60 12.17
N ALA A 72 -0.65 -0.37 12.15
CA ALA A 72 -2.00 -0.06 11.74
C ALA A 72 -1.98 1.05 10.69
N ARG A 73 -2.84 0.93 9.68
CA ARG A 73 -3.14 1.97 8.70
C ARG A 73 -4.63 2.25 8.75
N VAL A 74 -5.01 3.52 8.94
CA VAL A 74 -6.41 3.96 8.91
C VAL A 74 -6.53 5.07 7.88
N TYR A 75 -7.55 5.02 7.05
CA TYR A 75 -7.80 6.01 6.03
C TYR A 75 -9.27 6.39 5.96
N ALA A 76 -9.52 7.63 5.59
CA ALA A 76 -10.84 8.14 5.33
C ALA A 76 -10.79 9.13 4.16
N GLY A 77 -11.87 9.20 3.40
CA GLY A 77 -11.92 10.08 2.25
C GLY A 77 -13.29 10.14 1.59
N TYR A 78 -13.25 10.69 0.41
CA TYR A 78 -14.41 10.88 -0.43
C TYR A 78 -14.08 10.55 -1.88
N ALA A 79 -14.92 9.78 -2.53
CA ALA A 79 -14.78 9.38 -3.93
C ALA A 79 -16.04 9.72 -4.73
N ARG A 80 -15.86 10.12 -5.97
CA ARG A 80 -16.97 10.38 -6.91
C ARG A 80 -16.64 9.91 -8.31
N PRO A 81 -17.63 9.34 -9.02
CA PRO A 81 -17.51 9.16 -10.44
C PRO A 81 -17.48 10.53 -11.14
N LEU A 82 -16.64 10.64 -12.18
CA LEU A 82 -16.61 11.76 -13.12
C LEU A 82 -17.49 11.44 -14.32
N ASP A 83 -17.37 10.21 -14.81
CA ASP A 83 -18.20 9.62 -15.87
C ASP A 83 -18.30 8.10 -15.63
N GLY A 84 -18.89 7.35 -16.57
CA GLY A 84 -19.07 5.90 -16.41
C GLY A 84 -17.78 5.08 -16.34
N ARG A 85 -16.59 5.66 -16.59
CA ARG A 85 -15.29 4.97 -16.60
C ARG A 85 -14.23 5.61 -15.73
N ALA A 86 -14.41 6.87 -15.36
CA ALA A 86 -13.46 7.63 -14.55
C ALA A 86 -14.06 8.01 -13.20
N SER A 87 -13.21 8.02 -12.17
CA SER A 87 -13.53 8.53 -10.84
C SER A 87 -12.34 9.26 -10.24
N TRP A 88 -12.61 10.08 -9.24
CA TRP A 88 -11.57 10.68 -8.40
C TRP A 88 -11.84 10.36 -6.94
N ASP A 89 -10.79 10.39 -6.13
CA ASP A 89 -10.86 10.25 -4.69
C ASP A 89 -9.87 11.19 -4.01
N ALA A 90 -10.21 11.64 -2.80
CA ALA A 90 -9.31 12.41 -1.96
C ALA A 90 -9.55 12.05 -0.49
N GLY A 91 -8.51 12.14 0.32
CA GLY A 91 -8.63 11.80 1.72
C GLY A 91 -7.33 11.92 2.50
N ILE A 92 -7.34 11.30 3.67
CA ILE A 92 -6.19 11.19 4.55
C ILE A 92 -5.95 9.72 4.89
N VAL A 93 -4.69 9.38 5.11
CA VAL A 93 -4.28 8.08 5.64
C VAL A 93 -3.30 8.30 6.78
N THR A 94 -3.46 7.56 7.87
CA THR A 94 -2.55 7.55 9.02
C THR A 94 -1.88 6.19 9.13
N TYR A 95 -0.62 6.20 9.52
CA TYR A 95 0.19 5.02 9.75
C TYR A 95 0.69 5.05 11.18
N ALA A 96 0.46 3.96 11.91
CA ALA A 96 0.98 3.75 13.25
C ALA A 96 1.87 2.50 13.24
N PHE A 97 3.05 2.63 13.82
CA PHE A 97 4.05 1.57 13.90
C PHE A 97 4.41 1.25 15.36
N PRO A 98 5.00 0.06 15.64
CA PRO A 98 5.58 -0.21 16.95
C PRO A 98 6.60 0.88 17.30
N ARG A 99 6.58 1.32 18.55
CA ARG A 99 7.49 2.38 19.01
C ARG A 99 8.86 1.80 19.31
N PRO A 100 9.95 2.43 18.85
CA PRO A 100 11.27 2.08 19.29
C PRO A 100 11.44 2.39 20.78
N ALA A 101 12.31 1.66 21.47
CA ALA A 101 12.62 1.90 22.89
C ALA A 101 13.24 3.29 23.12
N SER A 102 13.91 3.82 22.09
CA SER A 102 14.49 5.16 22.08
C SER A 102 14.43 5.73 20.66
N GLY A 103 14.28 7.04 20.52
CA GLY A 103 14.24 7.72 19.24
C GLY A 103 12.85 8.21 18.83
N PRO A 104 12.70 8.79 17.61
CA PRO A 104 11.45 9.34 17.12
C PRO A 104 10.44 8.22 16.79
N SER A 105 9.15 8.56 16.88
CA SER A 105 8.08 7.70 16.38
C SER A 105 8.15 7.62 14.84
N TYR A 106 7.80 6.46 14.30
CA TYR A 106 7.62 6.25 12.87
C TYR A 106 6.20 6.57 12.39
N ASP A 107 5.32 6.98 13.30
CA ASP A 107 3.95 7.33 12.99
C ASP A 107 3.88 8.60 12.14
N TYR A 108 3.02 8.58 11.13
CA TYR A 108 2.79 9.75 10.28
C TYR A 108 1.41 9.69 9.60
N ALA A 109 1.04 10.80 8.98
CA ALA A 109 -0.18 10.92 8.19
C ALA A 109 0.16 11.48 6.80
N GLU A 110 -0.65 11.11 5.81
CA GLU A 110 -0.57 11.63 4.44
C GLU A 110 -1.95 12.12 4.00
N ALA A 111 -1.99 13.26 3.31
CA ALA A 111 -3.11 13.61 2.47
C ALA A 111 -2.92 12.96 1.09
N PHE A 112 -4.01 12.57 0.43
CA PHE A 112 -3.94 12.02 -0.91
C PHE A 112 -5.02 12.56 -1.83
N LEU A 113 -4.69 12.55 -3.14
CA LEU A 113 -5.60 12.80 -4.25
C LEU A 113 -5.39 11.73 -5.30
N GLY A 114 -6.46 11.09 -5.73
CA GLY A 114 -6.43 10.00 -6.69
C GLY A 114 -7.36 10.19 -7.87
N ALA A 115 -7.08 9.44 -8.93
CA ALA A 115 -7.95 9.27 -10.08
C ALA A 115 -7.86 7.82 -10.56
N SER A 116 -8.98 7.31 -11.06
CA SER A 116 -9.06 5.97 -11.64
C SER A 116 -9.76 6.04 -12.99
N PHE A 117 -9.27 5.25 -13.93
CA PHE A 117 -9.84 5.09 -15.25
C PHE A 117 -9.77 3.63 -15.68
N GLU A 118 -10.92 2.97 -15.79
CA GLU A 118 -11.03 1.53 -16.10
C GLU A 118 -10.11 0.66 -15.21
N THR A 119 -9.01 0.18 -15.78
CA THR A 119 -8.07 -0.74 -15.14
C THR A 119 -6.86 -0.03 -14.52
N LEU A 120 -6.79 1.29 -14.64
CA LEU A 120 -5.70 2.11 -14.13
C LEU A 120 -6.16 2.95 -12.96
N SER A 121 -5.29 3.12 -11.96
CA SER A 121 -5.47 4.12 -10.91
C SER A 121 -4.15 4.82 -10.61
N THR A 122 -4.23 6.08 -10.21
CA THR A 122 -3.09 6.87 -9.77
C THR A 122 -3.46 7.59 -8.50
N ARG A 123 -2.49 7.76 -7.58
CA ARG A 123 -2.63 8.61 -6.40
C ARG A 123 -1.35 9.36 -6.12
N LEU A 124 -1.51 10.61 -5.72
CA LEU A 124 -0.46 11.45 -5.17
C LEU A 124 -0.69 11.59 -3.68
N TYR A 125 0.34 11.30 -2.89
CA TYR A 125 0.36 11.46 -1.43
C TYR A 125 1.33 12.57 -1.04
N TYR A 126 1.02 13.23 0.05
CA TYR A 126 1.86 14.27 0.65
C TYR A 126 1.86 14.13 2.18
N THR A 127 3.04 14.26 2.76
CA THR A 127 3.25 14.36 4.21
C THR A 127 4.37 15.33 4.52
N ASP A 128 4.32 15.94 5.69
CA ASP A 128 5.43 16.73 6.25
C ASP A 128 6.33 15.92 7.19
N ASN A 129 5.93 14.66 7.50
CA ASN A 129 6.62 13.83 8.50
C ASN A 129 6.73 12.35 8.08
N TYR A 130 7.30 12.06 6.91
CA TYR A 130 7.45 10.68 6.42
C TYR A 130 8.36 9.85 7.33
N PHE A 131 7.79 8.91 8.11
CA PHE A 131 8.48 8.10 9.12
C PHE A 131 9.35 8.91 10.11
N GLY A 132 8.93 10.10 10.53
CA GLY A 132 9.72 10.98 11.38
C GLY A 132 10.85 11.73 10.66
N GLY A 133 10.97 11.63 9.34
CA GLY A 133 12.11 12.12 8.56
C GLY A 133 11.83 13.33 7.65
N GLY A 134 10.72 14.05 7.86
CA GLY A 134 10.41 15.28 7.12
C GLY A 134 9.50 15.07 5.91
N THR A 135 9.42 16.08 5.06
CA THR A 135 8.45 16.16 3.96
C THR A 135 8.74 15.15 2.86
N ALA A 136 7.69 14.46 2.42
CA ALA A 136 7.73 13.56 1.28
C ALA A 136 6.49 13.72 0.38
N THR A 137 6.68 13.42 -0.89
CA THR A 137 5.60 13.19 -1.86
C THR A 137 5.76 11.80 -2.47
N TYR A 138 4.67 11.11 -2.68
CA TYR A 138 4.67 9.81 -3.34
C TYR A 138 3.59 9.77 -4.41
N LEU A 139 4.00 9.49 -5.63
CA LEU A 139 3.09 9.28 -6.76
C LEU A 139 3.09 7.80 -7.11
N GLU A 140 1.93 7.19 -7.20
CA GLU A 140 1.78 5.81 -7.65
C GLU A 140 0.84 5.69 -8.83
N VAL A 141 1.11 4.69 -9.67
CA VAL A 141 0.23 4.21 -10.72
C VAL A 141 0.06 2.71 -10.56
N ASN A 142 -1.18 2.26 -10.51
CA ASN A 142 -1.53 0.85 -10.41
C ASN A 142 -2.33 0.44 -11.64
N ALA A 143 -2.13 -0.80 -12.10
CA ALA A 143 -2.86 -1.42 -13.18
C ALA A 143 -3.33 -2.80 -12.78
N THR A 144 -4.59 -3.15 -13.12
CA THR A 144 -5.11 -4.50 -12.95
C THR A 144 -5.86 -4.88 -14.20
N ARG A 145 -5.36 -5.88 -14.93
CA ARG A 145 -5.97 -6.34 -16.18
C ARG A 145 -6.46 -7.78 -16.06
N PRO A 146 -7.76 -8.04 -16.21
CA PRO A 146 -8.28 -9.39 -16.25
C PRO A 146 -7.80 -10.12 -17.53
N ILE A 147 -7.41 -11.38 -17.38
CA ILE A 147 -7.13 -12.33 -18.45
C ILE A 147 -8.06 -13.52 -18.27
N GLY A 148 -9.25 -13.44 -18.86
CA GLY A 148 -10.33 -14.38 -18.60
C GLY A 148 -11.04 -14.10 -17.27
N GLU A 149 -11.69 -15.14 -16.70
CA GLU A 149 -12.61 -14.97 -15.56
C GLU A 149 -11.92 -15.00 -14.19
N ARG A 150 -10.73 -15.58 -14.08
CA ARG A 150 -10.09 -15.90 -12.80
C ARG A 150 -8.65 -15.43 -12.68
N VAL A 151 -8.06 -14.92 -13.74
CA VAL A 151 -6.66 -14.53 -13.78
C VAL A 151 -6.56 -13.02 -14.01
N PHE A 152 -5.75 -12.35 -13.19
CA PHE A 152 -5.55 -10.91 -13.26
C PHE A 152 -4.05 -10.61 -13.30
N LEU A 153 -3.61 -9.85 -14.28
CA LEU A 153 -2.30 -9.23 -14.25
C LEU A 153 -2.35 -8.00 -13.38
N VAL A 154 -1.35 -7.83 -12.54
CA VAL A 154 -1.21 -6.66 -11.67
C VAL A 154 0.13 -5.99 -11.90
N GLY A 155 0.12 -4.67 -11.95
CA GLY A 155 1.30 -3.85 -12.09
C GLY A 155 1.23 -2.63 -11.20
N HIS A 156 2.38 -2.18 -10.74
CA HIS A 156 2.52 -0.98 -9.94
C HIS A 156 3.86 -0.31 -10.23
N VAL A 157 3.84 1.02 -10.29
CA VAL A 157 5.03 1.87 -10.29
C VAL A 157 4.78 3.02 -9.34
N GLY A 158 5.72 3.26 -8.44
CA GLY A 158 5.70 4.35 -7.48
C GLY A 158 6.96 5.22 -7.59
N TYR A 159 6.83 6.50 -7.28
CA TYR A 159 7.94 7.44 -7.16
C TYR A 159 7.83 8.21 -5.84
N LEU A 160 8.74 7.93 -4.93
CA LEU A 160 8.89 8.64 -3.66
C LEU A 160 9.94 9.74 -3.81
N HIS A 161 9.55 10.98 -3.54
CA HIS A 161 10.45 12.12 -3.45
C HIS A 161 10.58 12.60 -2.00
N LEU A 162 11.81 12.67 -1.49
CA LEU A 162 12.13 13.14 -0.14
C LEU A 162 12.80 14.52 -0.23
N ASN A 163 12.28 15.53 0.47
CA ASN A 163 12.87 16.87 0.48
C ASN A 163 14.19 16.92 1.25
N GLN A 164 14.37 16.05 2.22
CA GLN A 164 15.58 15.96 3.03
C GLN A 164 16.10 14.52 3.05
N PRO A 165 17.43 14.30 3.08
CA PRO A 165 17.98 12.98 3.38
C PRO A 165 17.46 12.52 4.75
N ARG A 166 17.04 11.28 4.85
CA ARG A 166 16.46 10.72 6.06
C ARG A 166 17.58 10.39 7.05
N GLU A 167 17.77 11.21 8.07
CA GLU A 167 18.66 10.89 9.19
C GLU A 167 17.96 9.88 10.12
N GLY A 168 18.60 8.75 10.41
CA GLY A 168 18.15 7.79 11.42
C GLY A 168 17.66 6.43 10.91
N LEU A 169 17.16 6.32 9.69
CA LEU A 169 16.85 5.04 9.01
C LEU A 169 17.72 4.88 7.76
N ALA A 170 19.04 4.70 7.97
CA ALA A 170 20.11 4.65 6.96
C ALA A 170 20.24 5.92 6.08
N ASN A 171 21.49 6.28 5.74
CA ASN A 171 21.87 7.39 4.87
C ASN A 171 21.22 7.31 3.47
N VAL A 172 19.93 7.67 3.36
CA VAL A 172 19.26 7.78 2.07
C VAL A 172 19.81 9.05 1.38
N GLN A 173 20.90 8.91 0.65
CA GLN A 173 21.47 9.98 -0.18
C GLN A 173 20.61 10.28 -1.41
N SER A 174 19.70 9.38 -1.78
CA SER A 174 18.81 9.50 -2.92
C SER A 174 17.53 10.23 -2.52
N ARG A 175 17.28 11.40 -3.13
CA ARG A 175 16.03 12.16 -2.94
C ARG A 175 14.86 11.56 -3.69
N GLY A 176 15.08 10.64 -4.63
CA GLY A 176 14.07 9.99 -5.44
C GLY A 176 14.23 8.48 -5.43
N ILE A 177 13.18 7.76 -5.09
CA ILE A 177 13.13 6.30 -5.07
C ILE A 177 11.97 5.85 -5.96
N ILE A 178 12.26 4.96 -6.90
CA ILE A 178 11.24 4.30 -7.72
C ILE A 178 11.02 2.90 -7.14
N ASP A 179 9.78 2.51 -6.96
CA ASP A 179 9.40 1.14 -6.67
C ASP A 179 8.47 0.59 -7.75
N MET A 180 8.52 -0.72 -7.92
CA MET A 180 7.80 -1.42 -8.98
C MET A 180 7.31 -2.79 -8.50
N LEU A 181 6.15 -3.18 -9.02
CA LEU A 181 5.61 -4.52 -8.87
C LEU A 181 5.02 -4.99 -10.19
N ALA A 182 5.29 -6.24 -10.54
CA ALA A 182 4.59 -6.95 -11.60
C ALA A 182 4.20 -8.33 -11.11
N GLY A 183 2.96 -8.76 -11.35
CA GLY A 183 2.46 -10.01 -10.80
C GLY A 183 1.22 -10.54 -11.48
N VAL A 184 0.81 -11.71 -11.00
CA VAL A 184 -0.42 -12.38 -11.40
C VAL A 184 -1.19 -12.82 -10.16
N ASN A 185 -2.50 -12.61 -10.19
CA ASN A 185 -3.45 -13.11 -9.21
C ASN A 185 -4.37 -14.13 -9.85
N VAL A 186 -4.69 -15.19 -9.14
CA VAL A 186 -5.61 -16.24 -9.57
C VAL A 186 -6.67 -16.46 -8.51
N GLU A 187 -7.93 -16.38 -8.90
CA GLU A 187 -9.07 -16.62 -8.02
C GLU A 187 -9.49 -18.10 -8.07
N VAL A 188 -9.51 -18.74 -6.91
CA VAL A 188 -9.88 -20.14 -6.75
C VAL A 188 -10.74 -20.30 -5.50
N SER A 189 -12.00 -20.72 -5.66
CA SER A 189 -12.90 -21.05 -4.55
C SER A 189 -13.02 -19.96 -3.47
N GLY A 190 -13.09 -18.68 -3.88
CA GLY A 190 -13.19 -17.54 -2.96
C GLY A 190 -11.87 -17.10 -2.33
N LEU A 191 -10.78 -17.73 -2.70
CA LEU A 191 -9.43 -17.33 -2.35
C LEU A 191 -8.73 -16.68 -3.55
N THR A 192 -7.87 -15.72 -3.30
CA THR A 192 -6.98 -15.15 -4.31
C THR A 192 -5.54 -15.53 -4.00
N LEU A 193 -4.92 -16.26 -4.91
CA LEU A 193 -3.50 -16.58 -4.89
C LEU A 193 -2.75 -15.57 -5.74
N GLY A 194 -1.70 -14.95 -5.20
CA GLY A 194 -0.88 -13.97 -5.90
C GLY A 194 0.59 -14.37 -5.92
N LEU A 195 1.23 -14.11 -7.07
CA LEU A 195 2.67 -14.15 -7.22
C LEU A 195 3.10 -12.84 -7.89
N SER A 196 4.00 -12.10 -7.25
CA SER A 196 4.52 -10.85 -7.78
C SER A 196 6.03 -10.75 -7.58
N VAL A 197 6.69 -10.01 -8.49
CA VAL A 197 8.07 -9.55 -8.32
C VAL A 197 8.00 -8.09 -7.93
N VAL A 198 8.65 -7.75 -6.83
CA VAL A 198 8.70 -6.39 -6.27
C VAL A 198 10.15 -5.93 -6.24
N GLY A 199 10.40 -4.71 -6.69
CA GLY A 199 11.73 -4.11 -6.70
C GLY A 199 11.69 -2.64 -6.32
N SER A 200 12.85 -2.12 -5.94
CA SER A 200 13.06 -0.69 -5.63
C SER A 200 14.40 -0.23 -6.20
N SER A 201 14.44 1.03 -6.63
CA SER A 201 15.68 1.70 -7.03
C SER A 201 16.52 2.18 -5.84
N ALA A 202 16.02 2.04 -4.61
CA ALA A 202 16.80 2.35 -3.43
C ALA A 202 18.05 1.48 -3.38
N GLN A 203 19.22 2.11 -3.20
CA GLN A 203 20.46 1.36 -3.03
C GLN A 203 20.41 0.58 -1.72
N GLN A 204 20.96 -0.63 -1.69
CA GLN A 204 20.95 -1.51 -0.52
C GLN A 204 21.49 -0.86 0.75
N GLN A 205 22.45 0.07 0.62
CA GLN A 205 23.03 0.85 1.73
C GLN A 205 22.12 2.02 2.18
N SER A 206 21.14 2.37 1.36
CA SER A 206 20.21 3.48 1.61
C SER A 206 18.82 2.99 2.02
N CYS A 207 18.67 1.69 2.20
CA CYS A 207 17.42 1.07 2.60
C CYS A 207 17.20 1.29 4.10
N PRO A 208 16.08 1.88 4.51
CA PRO A 208 15.75 1.97 5.92
C PRO A 208 15.75 0.56 6.55
N GLY A 209 16.50 0.37 7.65
CA GLY A 209 16.59 -0.91 8.35
C GLY A 209 17.63 -1.91 7.84
N GLY A 210 18.51 -1.54 6.88
CA GLY A 210 19.68 -2.33 6.52
C GLY A 210 19.64 -3.05 5.17
N SER A 211 20.73 -3.71 4.84
CA SER A 211 20.92 -4.43 3.58
C SER A 211 19.89 -5.56 3.41
N GLY A 212 19.22 -5.60 2.26
CA GLY A 212 18.26 -6.66 1.91
C GLY A 212 16.80 -6.25 1.86
N ARG A 213 16.38 -5.17 2.51
CA ARG A 213 14.97 -4.76 2.55
C ARG A 213 14.45 -4.16 1.25
N CYS A 214 15.30 -3.58 0.42
CA CYS A 214 14.97 -3.01 -0.89
C CYS A 214 15.37 -3.91 -2.07
N ASN A 215 15.78 -5.14 -1.82
CA ASN A 215 16.11 -6.08 -2.88
C ASN A 215 14.89 -6.43 -3.72
N THR A 216 15.10 -6.63 -5.01
CA THR A 216 14.10 -7.27 -5.85
C THR A 216 13.82 -8.67 -5.37
N THR A 217 12.57 -9.01 -5.13
CA THR A 217 12.16 -10.31 -4.60
C THR A 217 10.82 -10.75 -5.15
N ALA A 218 10.60 -12.06 -5.13
CA ALA A 218 9.29 -12.64 -5.37
C ALA A 218 8.47 -12.66 -4.06
N VAL A 219 7.21 -12.24 -4.15
CA VAL A 219 6.26 -12.24 -3.04
C VAL A 219 5.08 -13.13 -3.40
N LEU A 220 4.79 -14.09 -2.53
CA LEU A 220 3.59 -14.92 -2.57
C LEU A 220 2.51 -14.30 -1.66
N SER A 221 1.27 -14.36 -2.09
CA SER A 221 0.12 -13.94 -1.29
C SER A 221 -1.03 -14.92 -1.38
N LEU A 222 -1.75 -15.05 -0.28
CA LEU A 222 -3.03 -15.76 -0.20
C LEU A 222 -4.01 -14.84 0.51
N SER A 223 -5.10 -14.47 -0.14
CA SER A 223 -6.11 -13.60 0.46
C SER A 223 -7.53 -14.16 0.34
N HIS A 224 -8.36 -13.80 1.30
CA HIS A 224 -9.80 -14.06 1.33
C HIS A 224 -10.51 -12.75 1.64
N ALA A 225 -11.53 -12.42 0.83
CA ALA A 225 -12.41 -11.28 1.06
C ALA A 225 -13.81 -11.77 1.46
N PHE A 226 -14.49 -11.05 2.35
CA PHE A 226 -15.83 -11.37 2.87
C PHE A 226 -16.63 -10.13 3.20
#